data_c6fe031435877fa7302ad2ce768a4694
#
_entry.id   c6fe031435877fa7302ad2ce768a4694
#
_cell.length_a   1.000
_cell.length_b   1.000
_cell.length_c   1.000
_cell.angle_alpha   90.00
_cell.angle_beta   90.00
_cell.angle_gamma   90.00
#
_symmetry.space_group_name_H-M   'P 1'
#
loop_
_entity.id
_entity.type
_entity.pdbx_description
1 polymer ?
#
loop_
_entity_poly.entity_id
_entity_poly.type
_entity_poly.pdbx_seq_one_letter_code
_entity_poly.pdbx_strand_id
1 'polypeptide(L)'
;MGVAGVIGVEVAGQGTWVTAQPTSWEQTAKYMGMETHANLFAVIGTNLLLVAFAESSRGAAKGTDRMYPGGKFDPLGWSKGAEFETLKRKEIANGRVAMLAFLGVMSENQACPGLGPVEALKEHIASPWTVSAATNANAVPFL
;
A
#
# COMPACT_ATOMS: atom_id res chain seq x y z
N MET A 1 -0.79 0.76 5.25
CA MET A 1 -0.42 -0.55 4.66
C MET A 1 -0.12 -0.46 3.16
N GLY A 2 -0.90 0.27 2.35
CA GLY A 2 -0.67 0.40 0.90
C GLY A 2 0.73 0.88 0.53
N VAL A 3 1.17 2.03 1.06
CA VAL A 3 2.52 2.58 0.82
C VAL A 3 3.62 1.60 1.24
N ALA A 4 3.46 0.97 2.42
CA ALA A 4 4.43 -0.02 2.89
C ALA A 4 4.50 -1.26 1.98
N GLY A 5 3.37 -1.69 1.40
CA GLY A 5 3.33 -2.78 0.45
C GLY A 5 4.03 -2.44 -0.86
N VAL A 6 3.80 -1.25 -1.40
CA VAL A 6 4.45 -0.77 -2.64
C VAL A 6 5.96 -0.70 -2.48
N ILE A 7 6.45 -0.08 -1.42
CA ILE A 7 7.89 -0.01 -1.12
C ILE A 7 8.45 -1.40 -0.84
N GLY A 8 7.72 -2.24 -0.14
CA GLY A 8 8.14 -3.60 0.19
C GLY A 8 8.36 -4.48 -1.03
N VAL A 9 7.50 -4.40 -2.04
CA VAL A 9 7.66 -5.13 -3.31
C VAL A 9 8.96 -4.73 -4.01
N GLU A 10 9.26 -3.44 -4.09
CA GLU A 10 10.45 -2.93 -4.76
C GLU A 10 11.73 -3.28 -3.99
N VAL A 11 11.74 -3.08 -2.66
CA VAL A 11 12.89 -3.41 -1.81
C VAL A 11 13.18 -4.91 -1.79
N ALA A 12 12.14 -5.75 -1.87
CA ALA A 12 12.29 -7.19 -1.99
C ALA A 12 12.74 -7.66 -3.38
N GLY A 13 12.98 -6.77 -4.33
CA GLY A 13 13.44 -7.10 -5.68
C GLY A 13 12.38 -7.80 -6.54
N GLN A 14 11.10 -7.59 -6.24
CA GLN A 14 9.98 -8.18 -6.99
C GLN A 14 9.55 -7.32 -8.20
N GLY A 15 10.33 -6.31 -8.55
CA GLY A 15 9.96 -5.30 -9.54
C GLY A 15 9.13 -4.18 -8.94
N THR A 16 8.30 -3.53 -9.77
CA THR A 16 7.39 -2.51 -9.28
C THR A 16 6.07 -3.14 -8.81
N TRP A 17 5.32 -2.44 -7.97
CA TRP A 17 4.02 -2.90 -7.50
C TRP A 17 3.01 -3.16 -8.62
N VAL A 18 3.18 -2.50 -9.78
CA VAL A 18 2.36 -2.71 -10.97
C VAL A 18 2.75 -4.00 -11.68
N THR A 19 4.05 -4.26 -11.83
CA THR A 19 4.56 -5.44 -12.55
C THR A 19 4.50 -6.73 -11.74
N ALA A 20 4.47 -6.61 -10.41
CA ALA A 20 4.37 -7.77 -9.51
C ALA A 20 2.98 -8.39 -9.47
N GLN A 21 1.95 -7.67 -9.93
CA GLN A 21 0.56 -8.14 -9.89
C GLN A 21 0.12 -8.68 -11.24
N PRO A 22 -0.69 -9.75 -11.27
CA PRO A 22 -1.34 -10.17 -12.51
C PRO A 22 -2.40 -9.13 -12.89
N THR A 23 -2.29 -8.57 -14.08
CA THR A 23 -3.24 -7.57 -14.61
C THR A 23 -4.31 -8.19 -15.49
N SER A 24 -4.12 -9.44 -15.90
CA SER A 24 -5.06 -10.20 -16.71
C SER A 24 -5.24 -11.62 -16.17
N TRP A 25 -6.29 -12.29 -16.65
CA TRP A 25 -6.57 -13.68 -16.31
C TRP A 25 -5.54 -14.68 -16.85
N GLU A 26 -4.78 -14.28 -17.88
CA GLU A 26 -3.71 -15.10 -18.46
C GLU A 26 -2.38 -14.98 -17.72
N GLN A 27 -2.18 -13.87 -17.00
CA GLN A 27 -0.97 -13.64 -16.24
C GLN A 27 -1.07 -14.30 -14.87
N THR A 28 0.05 -14.83 -14.39
CA THR A 28 0.19 -15.38 -13.06
C THR A 28 1.01 -14.44 -12.16
N ALA A 29 0.64 -14.38 -10.89
CA ALA A 29 1.41 -13.63 -9.90
C ALA A 29 2.79 -14.25 -9.72
N LYS A 30 3.82 -13.42 -9.57
CA LYS A 30 5.20 -13.86 -9.28
C LYS A 30 5.55 -13.51 -7.84
N TYR A 31 6.22 -14.44 -7.18
CA TYR A 31 6.76 -14.23 -5.83
C TYR A 31 8.19 -14.75 -5.76
N MET A 32 9.12 -13.88 -5.44
CA MET A 32 10.57 -14.19 -5.40
C MET A 32 11.08 -14.86 -6.68
N GLY A 33 10.63 -14.40 -7.85
CA GLY A 33 10.99 -14.97 -9.14
C GLY A 33 10.29 -16.27 -9.52
N MET A 34 9.51 -16.86 -8.64
CA MET A 34 8.73 -18.07 -8.89
C MET A 34 7.32 -17.71 -9.35
N GLU A 35 6.82 -18.45 -10.34
CA GLU A 35 5.42 -18.33 -10.75
C GLU A 35 4.53 -19.09 -9.75
N THR A 36 3.56 -18.38 -9.17
CA THR A 36 2.65 -18.95 -8.16
C THR A 36 1.45 -19.65 -8.78
N HIS A 37 1.32 -19.65 -10.11
CA HIS A 37 0.15 -20.14 -10.85
C HIS A 37 -1.19 -19.48 -10.44
N ALA A 38 -1.14 -18.43 -9.63
CA ALA A 38 -2.31 -17.66 -9.21
C ALA A 38 -2.60 -16.56 -10.24
N ASN A 39 -3.65 -16.73 -11.01
CA ASN A 39 -4.14 -15.70 -11.92
C ASN A 39 -4.92 -14.61 -11.17
N LEU A 40 -5.35 -13.56 -11.90
CA LEU A 40 -6.10 -12.44 -11.33
C LEU A 40 -7.35 -12.89 -10.55
N PHE A 41 -8.11 -13.85 -11.07
CA PHE A 41 -9.32 -14.33 -10.39
C PHE A 41 -9.00 -15.09 -9.09
N ALA A 42 -7.92 -15.89 -9.08
CA ALA A 42 -7.47 -16.56 -7.87
C ALA A 42 -7.02 -15.57 -6.80
N VAL A 43 -6.30 -14.52 -7.18
CA VAL A 43 -5.87 -13.45 -6.26
C VAL A 43 -7.07 -12.69 -5.72
N ILE A 44 -7.99 -12.26 -6.58
CA ILE A 44 -9.22 -11.55 -6.16
C ILE A 44 -10.07 -12.45 -5.27
N GLY A 45 -10.30 -13.70 -5.67
CA GLY A 45 -11.10 -14.64 -4.91
C GLY A 45 -10.54 -14.89 -3.51
N THR A 46 -9.23 -15.12 -3.41
CA THR A 46 -8.55 -15.29 -2.13
C THR A 46 -8.67 -14.06 -1.25
N ASN A 47 -8.44 -12.86 -1.82
CA ASN A 47 -8.61 -11.61 -1.08
C ASN A 47 -10.04 -11.41 -0.59
N LEU A 48 -11.04 -11.65 -1.44
CA LEU A 48 -12.45 -11.54 -1.05
C LEU A 48 -12.80 -12.50 0.09
N LEU A 49 -12.33 -13.74 0.04
CA LEU A 49 -12.56 -14.73 1.11
C LEU A 49 -11.92 -14.29 2.42
N LEU A 50 -10.65 -13.84 2.39
CA LEU A 50 -9.95 -13.38 3.58
C LEU A 50 -10.61 -12.15 4.19
N VAL A 51 -10.99 -11.17 3.36
CA VAL A 51 -11.68 -9.96 3.80
C VAL A 51 -13.08 -10.30 4.34
N ALA A 52 -13.84 -11.16 3.67
CA ALA A 52 -15.16 -11.60 4.14
C ALA A 52 -15.07 -12.28 5.51
N PHE A 53 -14.06 -13.14 5.71
CA PHE A 53 -13.81 -13.78 7.00
C PHE A 53 -13.45 -12.76 8.09
N ALA A 54 -12.55 -11.84 7.81
CA ALA A 54 -12.17 -10.77 8.73
C ALA A 54 -13.35 -9.85 9.08
N GLU A 55 -14.14 -9.45 8.08
CA GLU A 55 -15.32 -8.60 8.28
C GLU A 55 -16.47 -9.33 9.02
N SER A 56 -16.64 -10.62 8.80
CA SER A 56 -17.62 -11.41 9.57
C SER A 56 -17.26 -11.45 11.06
N SER A 57 -15.98 -11.63 11.36
CA SER A 57 -15.46 -11.59 12.74
C SER A 57 -15.61 -10.20 13.36
N ARG A 58 -15.31 -9.15 12.59
CA ARG A 58 -15.49 -7.76 13.02
C ARG A 58 -16.96 -7.39 13.20
N GLY A 59 -17.84 -7.90 12.34
CA GLY A 59 -19.28 -7.68 12.41
C GLY A 59 -19.95 -8.28 13.63
N ALA A 60 -19.38 -9.34 14.19
CA ALA A 60 -19.88 -9.98 15.42
C ALA A 60 -19.61 -9.11 16.68
N ALA A 61 -18.62 -8.24 16.64
CA ALA A 61 -18.30 -7.33 17.74
C ALA A 61 -19.30 -6.17 17.80
N LYS A 62 -19.60 -5.69 19.01
CA LYS A 62 -20.56 -4.61 19.26
C LYS A 62 -19.88 -3.36 19.82
N GLY A 63 -20.42 -2.19 19.47
CA GLY A 63 -19.99 -0.91 20.04
C GLY A 63 -18.53 -0.56 19.72
N THR A 64 -17.81 -0.13 20.73
CA THR A 64 -16.39 0.29 20.63
C THR A 64 -15.44 -0.87 20.29
N ASP A 65 -15.78 -2.08 20.68
CA ASP A 65 -14.97 -3.27 20.41
C ASP A 65 -14.87 -3.58 18.91
N ARG A 66 -15.79 -3.07 18.11
CA ARG A 66 -15.74 -3.19 16.66
C ARG A 66 -14.59 -2.38 16.04
N MET A 67 -14.24 -1.25 16.64
CA MET A 67 -13.15 -0.37 16.17
C MET A 67 -11.84 -0.63 16.89
N TYR A 68 -11.92 -0.89 18.20
CA TYR A 68 -10.76 -1.08 19.08
C TYR A 68 -10.93 -2.34 19.92
N PRO A 69 -10.80 -3.54 19.32
CA PRO A 69 -11.08 -4.81 20.00
C PRO A 69 -10.09 -5.13 21.12
N GLY A 70 -8.89 -4.55 21.09
CA GLY A 70 -7.84 -4.89 22.06
C GLY A 70 -7.37 -6.33 21.94
N GLY A 71 -6.95 -6.93 23.05
CA GLY A 71 -6.60 -8.35 23.14
C GLY A 71 -5.55 -8.78 22.11
N LYS A 72 -5.91 -9.66 21.19
CA LYS A 72 -5.00 -10.17 20.14
C LYS A 72 -4.50 -9.10 19.16
N PHE A 73 -5.26 -8.01 18.99
CA PHE A 73 -4.90 -6.89 18.13
C PHE A 73 -4.05 -5.83 18.85
N ASP A 74 -3.87 -5.96 20.17
CA ASP A 74 -3.05 -5.08 20.99
C ASP A 74 -2.12 -5.90 21.89
N PRO A 75 -1.12 -6.58 21.32
CA PRO A 75 -0.19 -7.42 22.09
C PRO A 75 0.65 -6.61 23.08
N LEU A 76 0.88 -5.31 22.81
CA LEU A 76 1.67 -4.44 23.67
C LEU A 76 0.84 -3.73 24.74
N GLY A 77 -0.50 -3.87 24.70
CA GLY A 77 -1.40 -3.30 25.70
C GLY A 77 -1.53 -1.77 25.68
N TRP A 78 -1.27 -1.14 24.54
CA TRP A 78 -1.34 0.32 24.40
C TRP A 78 -2.75 0.87 24.60
N SER A 79 -3.77 0.08 24.29
CA SER A 79 -5.17 0.44 24.51
C SER A 79 -5.54 0.58 26.01
N LYS A 80 -4.72 0.05 26.92
CA LYS A 80 -4.94 0.12 28.35
C LYS A 80 -4.25 1.33 29.01
N GLY A 81 -3.41 2.04 28.26
CA GLY A 81 -2.65 3.18 28.76
C GLY A 81 -3.49 4.46 28.82
N ALA A 82 -3.09 5.38 29.70
CA ALA A 82 -3.73 6.71 29.82
C ALA A 82 -3.63 7.54 28.53
N GLU A 83 -2.68 7.24 27.67
CA GLU A 83 -2.46 7.94 26.39
C GLU A 83 -3.31 7.39 25.22
N PHE A 84 -4.20 6.45 25.47
CA PHE A 84 -4.96 5.79 24.41
C PHE A 84 -5.76 6.77 23.54
N GLU A 85 -6.36 7.80 24.12
CA GLU A 85 -7.08 8.83 23.34
C GLU A 85 -6.13 9.63 22.43
N THR A 86 -4.92 9.89 22.89
CA THR A 86 -3.89 10.54 22.07
C THR A 86 -3.44 9.63 20.92
N LEU A 87 -3.29 8.33 21.17
CA LEU A 87 -2.93 7.33 20.14
C LEU A 87 -4.01 7.22 19.07
N LYS A 88 -5.29 7.22 19.43
CA LYS A 88 -6.40 7.25 18.46
C LYS A 88 -6.33 8.45 17.52
N ARG A 89 -6.05 9.64 18.06
CA ARG A 89 -5.91 10.86 17.25
C ARG A 89 -4.70 10.76 16.31
N LYS A 90 -3.58 10.25 16.80
CA LYS A 90 -2.37 10.01 15.99
C LYS A 90 -2.64 9.00 14.88
N GLU A 91 -3.36 7.91 15.16
CA GLU A 91 -3.75 6.90 14.18
C GLU A 91 -4.55 7.51 13.03
N ILE A 92 -5.58 8.30 13.35
CA ILE A 92 -6.42 8.96 12.33
C ILE A 92 -5.60 9.97 11.52
N ALA A 93 -4.76 10.77 12.15
CA ALA A 93 -3.92 11.75 11.47
C ALA A 93 -2.92 11.07 10.52
N ASN A 94 -2.22 10.05 11.00
CA ASN A 94 -1.29 9.26 10.17
C ASN A 94 -2.00 8.51 9.05
N GLY A 95 -3.20 7.97 9.30
CA GLY A 95 -4.01 7.32 8.29
C GLY A 95 -4.42 8.27 7.14
N ARG A 96 -4.78 9.50 7.46
CA ARG A 96 -5.09 10.54 6.45
C ARG A 96 -3.87 10.90 5.61
N VAL A 97 -2.72 11.12 6.26
CA VAL A 97 -1.46 11.39 5.55
C VAL A 97 -1.05 10.20 4.68
N ALA A 98 -1.21 8.98 5.16
CA ALA A 98 -0.91 7.77 4.40
C ALA A 98 -1.81 7.60 3.15
N MET A 99 -3.07 7.99 3.22
CA MET A 99 -3.95 8.00 2.05
C MET A 99 -3.51 9.01 1.00
N LEU A 100 -3.10 10.22 1.41
CA LEU A 100 -2.54 11.23 0.50
C LEU A 100 -1.21 10.76 -0.10
N ALA A 101 -0.35 10.15 0.71
CA ALA A 101 0.92 9.58 0.23
C ALA A 101 0.69 8.49 -0.83
N PHE A 102 -0.34 7.65 -0.67
CA PHE A 102 -0.68 6.64 -1.66
C PHE A 102 -1.15 7.26 -2.99
N LEU A 103 -1.95 8.34 -2.94
CA LEU A 103 -2.29 9.11 -4.14
C LEU A 103 -1.04 9.69 -4.82
N GLY A 104 -0.07 10.16 -4.03
CA GLY A 104 1.24 10.61 -4.54
C GLY A 104 1.98 9.50 -5.28
N VAL A 105 2.05 8.30 -4.73
CA VAL A 105 2.67 7.13 -5.38
C VAL A 105 1.95 6.77 -6.68
N MET A 106 0.61 6.83 -6.71
CA MET A 106 -0.14 6.58 -7.95
C MET A 106 0.16 7.62 -9.02
N SER A 107 0.23 8.91 -8.64
CA SER A 107 0.57 10.00 -9.55
C SER A 107 2.00 9.87 -10.08
N GLU A 108 2.94 9.50 -9.23
CA GLU A 108 4.34 9.25 -9.59
C GLU A 108 4.45 8.11 -10.61
N ASN A 109 3.75 7.01 -10.40
CA ASN A 109 3.74 5.90 -11.34
C ASN A 109 3.18 6.29 -12.74
N GLN A 110 2.24 7.23 -12.79
CA GLN A 110 1.75 7.78 -14.06
C GLN A 110 2.80 8.70 -14.72
N ALA A 111 3.50 9.48 -13.92
CA ALA A 111 4.54 10.39 -14.40
C ALA A 111 5.81 9.65 -14.84
N CYS A 112 6.20 8.60 -14.14
CA CYS A 112 7.40 7.79 -14.39
C CYS A 112 7.02 6.31 -14.64
N PRO A 113 6.43 5.99 -15.80
CA PRO A 113 6.01 4.62 -16.10
C PRO A 113 7.19 3.64 -16.05
N GLY A 114 7.03 2.56 -15.30
CA GLY A 114 8.03 1.50 -15.19
C GLY A 114 9.05 1.66 -14.06
N LEU A 115 9.10 2.83 -13.40
CA LEU A 115 9.89 3.03 -12.20
C LEU A 115 9.05 2.76 -10.95
N GLY A 116 9.70 2.18 -9.93
CA GLY A 116 9.10 2.12 -8.60
C GLY A 116 9.39 3.40 -7.80
N PRO A 117 8.65 3.66 -6.70
CA PRO A 117 8.81 4.90 -5.94
C PRO A 117 10.20 5.08 -5.31
N VAL A 118 10.90 3.99 -4.96
CA VAL A 118 12.26 4.08 -4.43
C VAL A 118 13.27 4.41 -5.52
N GLU A 119 13.09 3.86 -6.71
CA GLU A 119 13.95 4.11 -7.86
C GLU A 119 13.76 5.52 -8.39
N ALA A 120 12.51 5.97 -8.53
CA ALA A 120 12.19 7.35 -8.90
C ALA A 120 12.74 8.37 -7.89
N LEU A 121 12.68 8.06 -6.59
CA LEU A 121 13.30 8.89 -5.56
C LEU A 121 14.83 8.95 -5.71
N LYS A 122 15.49 7.84 -6.01
CA LYS A 122 16.95 7.82 -6.25
C LYS A 122 17.32 8.69 -7.46
N GLU A 123 16.58 8.60 -8.55
CA GLU A 123 16.80 9.43 -9.74
C GLU A 123 16.60 10.92 -9.43
N HIS A 124 15.56 11.27 -8.69
CA HIS A 124 15.32 12.64 -8.27
C HIS A 124 16.45 13.18 -7.38
N ILE A 125 16.96 12.39 -6.43
CA ILE A 125 18.09 12.78 -5.58
C ILE A 125 19.38 12.94 -6.39
N ALA A 126 19.61 12.09 -7.39
CA ALA A 126 20.78 12.18 -8.25
C ALA A 126 20.76 13.40 -9.17
N SER A 127 19.58 13.83 -9.63
CA SER A 127 19.41 14.93 -10.57
C SER A 127 18.16 15.76 -10.27
N PRO A 128 18.12 16.51 -9.14
CA PRO A 128 16.91 17.15 -8.64
C PRO A 128 16.33 18.25 -9.53
N TRP A 129 17.15 18.85 -10.37
CA TRP A 129 16.75 19.91 -11.28
C TRP A 129 16.25 19.42 -12.65
N THR A 130 16.63 18.23 -13.04
CA THR A 130 16.25 17.62 -14.33
C THR A 130 15.16 16.57 -14.18
N VAL A 131 15.09 15.90 -13.03
CA VAL A 131 14.08 14.88 -12.71
C VAL A 131 13.13 15.45 -11.66
N SER A 132 12.13 16.18 -12.11
CA SER A 132 11.13 16.80 -11.24
C SER A 132 9.74 16.79 -11.91
N ALA A 133 8.69 17.05 -11.16
CA ALA A 133 7.35 17.16 -11.70
C ALA A 133 7.24 18.26 -12.78
N ALA A 134 8.00 19.35 -12.63
CA ALA A 134 8.00 20.45 -13.58
C ALA A 134 8.71 20.15 -14.91
N THR A 135 9.64 19.20 -14.92
CA THR A 135 10.39 18.79 -16.11
C THR A 135 9.86 17.53 -16.77
N ASN A 136 8.89 16.86 -16.13
CA ASN A 136 8.32 15.61 -16.61
C ASN A 136 7.12 15.88 -17.54
N ALA A 137 7.26 15.53 -18.81
CA ALA A 137 6.24 15.75 -19.83
C ALA A 137 4.91 15.03 -19.57
N ASN A 138 4.93 13.91 -18.81
CA ASN A 138 3.72 13.19 -18.42
C ASN A 138 3.01 13.85 -17.23
N ALA A 139 3.77 14.49 -16.33
CA ALA A 139 3.22 15.18 -15.18
C ALA A 139 2.65 16.55 -15.54
N VAL A 140 3.30 17.24 -16.50
CA VAL A 140 2.91 18.59 -16.95
C VAL A 140 2.88 18.63 -18.48
N PRO A 141 1.84 18.07 -19.12
CA PRO A 141 1.79 17.92 -20.58
C PRO A 141 1.65 19.23 -21.36
N PHE A 142 1.55 20.37 -20.66
CA PHE A 142 1.33 21.69 -21.28
C PHE A 142 2.47 22.71 -21.04
N LEU A 143 3.61 22.26 -20.51
CA LEU A 143 4.80 23.10 -20.34
C LEU A 143 5.83 22.83 -21.45
#